data_d7fad6ab59d7ac5ace340a99eee69f38
#
_entry.id   d7fad6ab59d7ac5ace340a99eee69f38
#
_cell.length_a   1.000
_cell.length_b   1.000
_cell.length_c   1.000
_cell.angle_alpha   90.00
_cell.angle_beta   90.00
_cell.angle_gamma   90.00
#
_symmetry.space_group_name_H-M   'P 1'
#
loop_
_entity.id
_entity.type
_entity.pdbx_description
1 polymer ?
#
loop_
_entity_poly.entity_id
_entity_poly.type
_entity_poly.pdbx_seq_one_letter_code
_entity_poly.pdbx_strand_id
1 'polypeptide(L)'
;MSELRTNIYEGMFLFPQSATADFQGVIDHVTEIISRADAELLAMKKWDERRLAYDIKGNKRGLYILTYFKADRQRIAGIERDCNLSEELLRSLVIRADHIPMEVIEGSDERTALADEATLRKAEADAAEATKVAEAAKAADAVAAASAAHAEAEANAAAEETVPDEAPAEAPVEAPVEAPVEAPAEDSNEEPTASA
;
A
#
# COMPACT_ATOMS: atom_id res chain seq x y z
N MET A 1 18.64 -30.77 -32.95
CA MET A 1 18.93 -30.06 -31.65
C MET A 1 19.01 -28.60 -32.01
N SER A 2 18.03 -27.78 -31.58
CA SER A 2 18.08 -26.34 -31.81
C SER A 2 19.22 -25.81 -30.96
N GLU A 3 20.22 -25.19 -31.57
CA GLU A 3 21.25 -24.45 -30.85
C GLU A 3 20.55 -23.36 -30.01
N LEU A 4 20.69 -23.46 -28.70
CA LEU A 4 20.20 -22.46 -27.76
C LEU A 4 20.90 -21.14 -28.03
N ARG A 5 20.21 -20.23 -28.72
CA ARG A 5 20.74 -18.90 -29.01
C ARG A 5 20.54 -18.01 -27.79
N THR A 6 21.45 -18.12 -26.86
CA THR A 6 21.51 -17.30 -25.66
C THR A 6 21.99 -15.90 -26.02
N ASN A 7 21.24 -14.89 -25.61
CA ASN A 7 21.59 -13.47 -25.77
C ASN A 7 21.49 -12.76 -24.43
N ILE A 8 22.07 -11.58 -24.34
CA ILE A 8 21.97 -10.70 -23.19
C ILE A 8 20.75 -9.79 -23.39
N TYR A 9 19.94 -9.67 -22.35
CA TYR A 9 18.78 -8.81 -22.31
C TYR A 9 18.86 -7.84 -21.14
N GLU A 10 18.33 -6.66 -21.38
CA GLU A 10 18.07 -5.67 -20.34
C GLU A 10 16.57 -5.72 -20.02
N GLY A 11 16.25 -5.89 -18.77
CA GLY A 11 14.87 -5.88 -18.25
C GLY A 11 14.66 -4.69 -17.34
N MET A 12 13.64 -3.89 -17.63
CA MET A 12 13.20 -2.83 -16.74
C MET A 12 11.83 -3.19 -16.18
N PHE A 13 11.74 -3.29 -14.87
CA PHE A 13 10.54 -3.67 -14.15
C PHE A 13 10.04 -2.48 -13.33
N LEU A 14 8.76 -2.17 -13.47
CA LEU A 14 8.10 -1.08 -12.76
C LEU A 14 7.16 -1.63 -11.71
N PHE A 15 7.44 -1.30 -10.46
CA PHE A 15 6.62 -1.63 -9.30
C PHE A 15 5.87 -0.41 -8.77
N PRO A 16 4.74 -0.58 -8.07
CA PRO A 16 4.09 0.52 -7.36
C PRO A 16 4.97 1.01 -6.20
N GLN A 17 4.79 2.26 -5.81
CA GLN A 17 5.53 2.81 -4.67
C GLN A 17 5.26 2.03 -3.36
N SER A 18 4.08 1.45 -3.20
CA SER A 18 3.74 0.61 -2.05
C SER A 18 4.66 -0.60 -1.90
N ALA A 19 5.18 -1.15 -2.99
CA ALA A 19 6.14 -2.26 -2.97
C ALA A 19 7.50 -1.87 -2.36
N THR A 20 7.76 -0.58 -2.21
CA THR A 20 8.99 -0.09 -1.56
C THR A 20 9.05 -0.47 -0.07
N ALA A 21 7.91 -0.73 0.57
CA ALA A 21 7.84 -1.19 1.95
C ALA A 21 8.38 -2.62 2.12
N ASP A 22 8.15 -3.48 1.13
CA ASP A 22 8.73 -4.83 1.05
C ASP A 22 9.73 -4.91 -0.12
N PHE A 23 10.83 -4.19 0.03
CA PHE A 23 11.83 -4.09 -1.02
C PHE A 23 12.53 -5.44 -1.29
N GLN A 24 12.66 -6.29 -0.27
CA GLN A 24 13.18 -7.64 -0.45
C GLN A 24 12.24 -8.49 -1.32
N GLY A 25 10.94 -8.41 -1.09
CA GLY A 25 9.94 -9.11 -1.92
C GLY A 25 10.02 -8.69 -3.39
N VAL A 26 10.31 -7.41 -3.68
CA VAL A 26 10.54 -6.92 -5.06
C VAL A 26 11.73 -7.61 -5.72
N ILE A 27 12.87 -7.72 -5.00
CA ILE A 27 14.09 -8.37 -5.50
C ILE A 27 13.83 -9.85 -5.75
N ASP A 28 13.20 -10.52 -4.81
CA ASP A 28 12.90 -11.95 -4.87
C ASP A 28 11.92 -12.24 -6.02
N HIS A 29 10.90 -11.41 -6.19
CA HIS A 29 9.92 -11.55 -7.28
C HIS A 29 10.55 -11.43 -8.67
N VAL A 30 11.42 -10.43 -8.88
CA VAL A 30 12.15 -10.29 -10.16
C VAL A 30 13.08 -11.47 -10.39
N THR A 31 13.79 -11.90 -9.36
CA THR A 31 14.71 -13.05 -9.42
C THR A 31 13.94 -14.33 -9.75
N GLU A 32 12.76 -14.53 -9.18
CA GLU A 32 11.90 -15.67 -9.45
C GLU A 32 11.41 -15.71 -10.90
N ILE A 33 10.94 -14.58 -11.44
CA ILE A 33 10.51 -14.49 -12.85
C ILE A 33 11.65 -14.88 -13.79
N ILE A 34 12.87 -14.35 -13.54
CA ILE A 34 14.04 -14.64 -14.36
C ILE A 34 14.45 -16.12 -14.24
N SER A 35 14.48 -16.65 -13.02
CA SER A 35 14.87 -18.05 -12.77
C SER A 35 13.87 -19.05 -13.35
N ARG A 36 12.57 -18.74 -13.32
CA ARG A 36 11.50 -19.57 -13.91
C ARG A 36 11.66 -19.74 -15.43
N ALA A 37 12.28 -18.77 -16.06
CA ALA A 37 12.62 -18.84 -17.50
C ALA A 37 13.95 -19.53 -17.79
N ASP A 38 14.61 -20.15 -16.81
CA ASP A 38 15.95 -20.71 -16.91
C ASP A 38 16.99 -19.66 -17.40
N ALA A 39 16.80 -18.39 -17.02
CA ALA A 39 17.69 -17.30 -17.38
C ALA A 39 18.69 -17.01 -16.25
N GLU A 40 19.90 -16.64 -16.62
CA GLU A 40 20.99 -16.28 -15.71
C GLU A 40 20.95 -14.77 -15.42
N LEU A 41 20.71 -14.38 -14.19
CA LEU A 41 20.78 -13.00 -13.76
C LEU A 41 22.23 -12.54 -13.64
N LEU A 42 22.63 -11.56 -14.44
CA LEU A 42 23.99 -11.02 -14.47
C LEU A 42 24.15 -9.85 -13.50
N ALA A 43 23.23 -8.90 -13.54
CA ALA A 43 23.26 -7.71 -12.71
C ALA A 43 21.84 -7.23 -12.39
N MET A 44 21.66 -6.60 -11.23
CA MET A 44 20.43 -5.96 -10.82
C MET A 44 20.74 -4.68 -10.06
N LYS A 45 19.97 -3.63 -10.35
CA LYS A 45 20.06 -2.38 -9.61
C LYS A 45 18.73 -1.66 -9.51
N LYS A 46 18.57 -0.85 -8.48
CA LYS A 46 17.53 0.15 -8.40
C LYS A 46 17.90 1.30 -9.33
N TRP A 47 17.07 1.51 -10.35
CA TRP A 47 17.35 2.57 -11.30
C TRP A 47 16.85 3.92 -10.82
N ASP A 48 15.58 4.00 -10.42
CA ASP A 48 14.99 5.24 -9.91
C ASP A 48 13.67 4.97 -9.18
N GLU A 49 13.28 5.92 -8.33
CA GLU A 49 11.96 5.98 -7.71
C GLU A 49 11.34 7.34 -8.00
N ARG A 50 10.45 7.40 -8.96
CA ARG A 50 9.95 8.67 -9.49
C ARG A 50 8.45 8.70 -9.74
N ARG A 51 7.94 9.91 -9.92
CA ARG A 51 6.57 10.14 -10.36
C ARG A 51 6.41 9.68 -11.82
N LEU A 52 5.31 8.97 -12.09
CA LEU A 52 4.95 8.54 -13.43
C LEU A 52 4.38 9.72 -14.23
N ALA A 53 4.55 9.69 -15.55
CA ALA A 53 4.00 10.71 -16.45
C ALA A 53 2.46 10.69 -16.47
N TYR A 54 1.88 9.51 -16.26
CA TYR A 54 0.44 9.28 -16.13
C TYR A 54 0.21 8.15 -15.13
N ASP A 55 -0.99 8.09 -14.58
CA ASP A 55 -1.35 7.09 -13.57
C ASP A 55 -1.45 5.69 -14.21
N ILE A 56 -0.80 4.70 -13.60
CA ILE A 56 -0.83 3.30 -14.04
C ILE A 56 -1.47 2.48 -12.92
N LYS A 57 -2.58 1.81 -13.21
CA LYS A 57 -3.34 1.03 -12.21
C LYS A 57 -3.60 1.85 -10.91
N GLY A 58 -3.87 3.16 -11.03
CA GLY A 58 -4.09 4.06 -9.90
C GLY A 58 -2.84 4.54 -9.16
N ASN A 59 -1.64 4.14 -9.59
CA ASN A 59 -0.39 4.54 -8.99
C ASN A 59 0.20 5.77 -9.70
N LYS A 60 0.55 6.81 -8.92
CA LYS A 60 1.17 8.06 -9.40
C LYS A 60 2.69 8.04 -9.36
N ARG A 61 3.26 7.15 -8.58
CA ARG A 61 4.72 6.95 -8.44
C ARG A 61 5.05 5.48 -8.58
N GLY A 62 6.28 5.20 -8.99
CA GLY A 62 6.76 3.84 -9.14
C GLY A 62 8.25 3.71 -8.91
N LEU A 63 8.63 2.50 -8.55
CA LEU A 63 9.99 2.03 -8.38
C LEU A 63 10.43 1.29 -9.63
N TYR A 64 11.55 1.70 -10.21
CA TYR A 64 12.14 1.06 -11.38
C TYR A 64 13.33 0.20 -10.96
N ILE A 65 13.27 -1.07 -11.32
CA ILE A 65 14.37 -2.02 -11.16
C ILE A 65 14.91 -2.35 -12.55
N LEU A 66 16.21 -2.14 -12.73
CA LEU A 66 16.93 -2.49 -13.94
C LEU A 66 17.69 -3.79 -13.71
N THR A 67 17.57 -4.73 -14.64
CA THR A 67 18.28 -6.00 -14.60
C THR A 67 18.95 -6.31 -15.92
N TYR A 68 20.07 -6.99 -15.85
CA TYR A 68 20.70 -7.62 -17.00
C TYR A 68 20.71 -9.13 -16.79
N PHE A 69 20.25 -9.86 -17.78
CA PHE A 69 20.19 -11.31 -17.70
C PHE A 69 20.46 -11.96 -19.03
N LYS A 70 20.96 -13.17 -18.99
CA LYS A 70 21.25 -14.00 -20.15
C LYS A 70 20.21 -15.07 -20.29
N ALA A 71 19.53 -15.10 -21.43
CA ALA A 71 18.41 -16.01 -21.67
C ALA A 71 18.41 -16.56 -23.10
N ASP A 72 17.74 -17.68 -23.30
CA ASP A 72 17.37 -18.14 -24.63
C ASP A 72 16.25 -17.26 -25.19
N ARG A 73 16.37 -16.89 -26.45
CA ARG A 73 15.37 -16.11 -27.19
C ARG A 73 13.95 -16.67 -27.07
N GLN A 74 13.81 -18.00 -27.02
CA GLN A 74 12.50 -18.65 -26.94
C GLN A 74 11.83 -18.46 -25.57
N ARG A 75 12.62 -18.18 -24.52
CA ARG A 75 12.13 -18.01 -23.14
C ARG A 75 11.62 -16.58 -22.85
N ILE A 76 11.98 -15.61 -23.68
CA ILE A 76 11.59 -14.20 -23.46
C ILE A 76 10.06 -14.03 -23.44
N ALA A 77 9.35 -14.69 -24.35
CA ALA A 77 7.88 -14.65 -24.34
C ALA A 77 7.27 -15.22 -23.05
N GLY A 78 7.97 -16.15 -22.39
CA GLY A 78 7.59 -16.67 -21.06
C GLY A 78 7.76 -15.61 -19.98
N ILE A 79 8.90 -14.92 -19.98
CA ILE A 79 9.17 -13.81 -19.04
C ILE A 79 8.12 -12.70 -19.17
N GLU A 80 7.84 -12.26 -20.41
CA GLU A 80 6.82 -11.24 -20.67
C GLU A 80 5.43 -11.68 -20.20
N ARG A 81 5.09 -12.95 -20.39
CA ARG A 81 3.83 -13.53 -19.92
C ARG A 81 3.75 -13.53 -18.40
N ASP A 82 4.82 -13.98 -17.72
CA ASP A 82 4.85 -14.04 -16.26
C ASP A 82 4.80 -12.64 -15.65
N CYS A 83 5.47 -11.66 -16.26
CA CYS A 83 5.35 -10.25 -15.88
C CYS A 83 3.91 -9.72 -16.02
N ASN A 84 3.22 -10.07 -17.11
CA ASN A 84 1.84 -9.63 -17.35
C ASN A 84 0.82 -10.31 -16.42
N LEU A 85 1.11 -11.53 -15.95
CA LEU A 85 0.30 -12.25 -14.98
C LEU A 85 0.53 -11.78 -13.55
N SER A 86 1.67 -11.14 -13.27
CA SER A 86 1.99 -10.61 -11.95
C SER A 86 1.08 -9.44 -11.59
N GLU A 87 0.49 -9.50 -10.40
CA GLU A 87 -0.30 -8.40 -9.83
C GLU A 87 0.59 -7.32 -9.19
N GLU A 88 1.80 -7.69 -8.80
CA GLU A 88 2.77 -6.80 -8.15
C GLU A 88 3.44 -5.85 -9.15
N LEU A 89 3.59 -6.29 -10.41
CA LEU A 89 4.18 -5.50 -11.48
C LEU A 89 3.15 -4.56 -12.12
N LEU A 90 3.54 -3.29 -12.28
CA LEU A 90 2.78 -2.35 -13.09
C LEU A 90 3.08 -2.52 -14.57
N ARG A 91 4.37 -2.61 -14.91
CA ARG A 91 4.88 -2.81 -16.28
C ARG A 91 6.24 -3.47 -16.29
N SER A 92 6.54 -4.11 -17.41
CA SER A 92 7.87 -4.61 -17.74
C SER A 92 8.25 -4.19 -19.16
N LEU A 93 9.54 -4.04 -19.38
CA LEU A 93 10.15 -3.80 -20.69
C LEU A 93 11.38 -4.68 -20.78
N VAL A 94 11.44 -5.55 -21.78
CA VAL A 94 12.60 -6.41 -22.04
C VAL A 94 13.15 -6.09 -23.41
N ILE A 95 14.40 -5.70 -23.48
CA ILE A 95 15.09 -5.37 -24.74
C ILE A 95 16.39 -6.16 -24.85
N ARG A 96 16.84 -6.37 -26.08
CA ARG A 96 18.10 -7.05 -26.34
C ARG A 96 19.27 -6.11 -26.10
N ALA A 97 20.27 -6.56 -25.33
CA ALA A 97 21.39 -5.73 -24.84
C ALA A 97 22.78 -6.28 -25.23
N ASP A 98 22.89 -7.08 -26.30
CA ASP A 98 24.18 -7.64 -26.74
C ASP A 98 25.22 -6.58 -27.13
N HIS A 99 24.81 -5.35 -27.35
CA HIS A 99 25.70 -4.24 -27.68
C HIS A 99 26.40 -3.64 -26.46
N ILE A 100 25.97 -4.00 -25.23
CA ILE A 100 26.53 -3.48 -24.00
C ILE A 100 27.71 -4.37 -23.59
N PRO A 101 28.91 -3.80 -23.35
CA PRO A 101 30.06 -4.56 -22.88
C PRO A 101 29.79 -5.19 -21.51
N MET A 102 30.29 -6.40 -21.28
CA MET A 102 30.10 -7.13 -20.02
C MET A 102 30.65 -6.35 -18.81
N GLU A 103 31.75 -5.64 -18.98
CA GLU A 103 32.35 -4.80 -17.93
C GLU A 103 31.38 -3.72 -17.42
N VAL A 104 30.54 -3.15 -18.31
CA VAL A 104 29.53 -2.16 -17.93
C VAL A 104 28.37 -2.83 -17.19
N ILE A 105 27.99 -4.04 -17.58
CA ILE A 105 26.94 -4.81 -16.92
C ILE A 105 27.39 -5.19 -15.52
N GLU A 106 28.59 -5.76 -15.37
CA GLU A 106 29.15 -6.13 -14.06
C GLU A 106 29.36 -4.90 -13.16
N GLY A 107 29.81 -3.78 -13.72
CA GLY A 107 29.96 -2.51 -12.99
C GLY A 107 28.64 -1.87 -12.57
N SER A 108 27.52 -2.31 -13.13
CA SER A 108 26.17 -1.86 -12.76
C SER A 108 25.48 -2.77 -11.75
N ASP A 109 26.14 -3.82 -11.28
CA ASP A 109 25.56 -4.75 -10.31
C ASP A 109 25.58 -4.17 -8.90
N GLU A 110 24.42 -3.86 -8.39
CA GLU A 110 24.20 -3.32 -7.04
C GLU A 110 23.43 -4.31 -6.14
N ARG A 111 23.43 -5.61 -6.45
CA ARG A 111 22.66 -6.62 -5.68
C ARG A 111 23.01 -6.63 -4.18
N THR A 112 24.25 -6.44 -3.82
CA THR A 112 24.66 -6.34 -2.42
C THR A 112 24.10 -5.08 -1.77
N ALA A 113 24.20 -3.93 -2.44
CA ALA A 113 23.64 -2.68 -1.94
C ALA A 113 22.11 -2.73 -1.84
N LEU A 114 21.44 -3.41 -2.79
CA LEU A 114 20.00 -3.65 -2.75
C LEU A 114 19.59 -4.52 -1.56
N ALA A 115 20.33 -5.57 -1.25
CA ALA A 115 20.09 -6.42 -0.10
C ALA A 115 20.29 -5.65 1.22
N ASP A 116 21.33 -4.81 1.31
CA ASP A 116 21.57 -3.94 2.46
C ASP A 116 20.44 -2.90 2.61
N GLU A 117 20.00 -2.26 1.51
CA GLU A 117 18.87 -1.33 1.52
C GLU A 117 17.57 -2.03 1.96
N ALA A 118 17.33 -3.26 1.50
CA ALA A 118 16.16 -4.05 1.90
C ALA A 118 16.17 -4.34 3.41
N THR A 119 17.32 -4.73 3.97
CA THR A 119 17.44 -5.01 5.41
C THR A 119 17.25 -3.75 6.25
N LEU A 120 17.79 -2.61 5.83
CA LEU A 120 17.61 -1.32 6.50
C LEU A 120 16.16 -0.89 6.49
N ARG A 121 15.49 -0.95 5.34
CA ARG A 121 14.07 -0.60 5.22
C ARG A 121 13.16 -1.49 6.05
N LYS A 122 13.47 -2.79 6.09
CA LYS A 122 12.74 -3.71 6.95
C LYS A 122 12.91 -3.36 8.42
N ALA A 123 14.12 -3.07 8.86
CA ALA A 123 14.40 -2.66 10.23
C ALA A 123 13.69 -1.34 10.59
N GLU A 124 13.63 -0.37 9.66
CA GLU A 124 12.90 0.88 9.84
C GLU A 124 11.37 0.65 9.90
N ALA A 125 10.84 -0.25 9.07
CA ALA A 125 9.41 -0.59 9.07
C ALA A 125 9.03 -1.29 10.39
N ASP A 126 9.83 -2.27 10.83
CA ASP A 126 9.63 -2.99 12.09
C ASP A 126 9.70 -2.03 13.30
N ALA A 127 10.65 -1.08 13.28
CA ALA A 127 10.76 -0.05 14.31
C ALA A 127 9.56 0.91 14.32
N ALA A 128 9.08 1.32 13.14
CA ALA A 128 7.92 2.19 13.01
C ALA A 128 6.62 1.49 13.44
N GLU A 129 6.49 0.19 13.19
CA GLU A 129 5.35 -0.60 13.66
C GLU A 129 5.40 -0.79 15.18
N ALA A 130 6.56 -1.07 15.74
CA ALA A 130 6.76 -1.18 17.19
C ALA A 130 6.40 0.12 17.92
N THR A 131 6.76 1.29 17.36
CA THR A 131 6.40 2.58 17.95
C THR A 131 4.89 2.84 17.86
N LYS A 132 4.23 2.50 16.76
CA LYS A 132 2.76 2.61 16.63
C LYS A 132 2.02 1.72 17.62
N VAL A 133 2.48 0.48 17.80
CA VAL A 133 1.91 -0.46 18.77
C VAL A 133 2.08 0.06 20.21
N ALA A 134 3.26 0.60 20.52
CA ALA A 134 3.52 1.19 21.84
C ALA A 134 2.68 2.44 22.11
N GLU A 135 2.45 3.27 21.10
CA GLU A 135 1.62 4.47 21.18
C GLU A 135 0.12 4.10 21.30
N ALA A 136 -0.33 3.10 20.53
CA ALA A 136 -1.68 2.58 20.64
C ALA A 136 -1.96 1.94 22.01
N ALA A 137 -0.99 1.20 22.57
CA ALA A 137 -1.09 0.63 23.93
C ALA A 137 -1.19 1.72 25.00
N LYS A 138 -0.38 2.79 24.88
CA LYS A 138 -0.48 3.96 25.79
C LYS A 138 -1.81 4.69 25.69
N ALA A 139 -2.34 4.83 24.46
CA ALA A 139 -3.65 5.44 24.25
C ALA A 139 -4.78 4.60 24.85
N ALA A 140 -4.71 3.27 24.70
CA ALA A 140 -5.68 2.36 25.31
C ALA A 140 -5.63 2.39 26.84
N ASP A 141 -4.44 2.47 27.44
CA ASP A 141 -4.26 2.55 28.88
C ASP A 141 -4.78 3.90 29.44
N ALA A 142 -4.57 4.99 28.70
CA ALA A 142 -5.11 6.30 29.05
C ALA A 142 -6.65 6.34 28.99
N VAL A 143 -7.27 5.68 28.01
CA VAL A 143 -8.73 5.57 27.91
C VAL A 143 -9.28 4.68 29.03
N ALA A 144 -8.61 3.60 29.38
CA ALA A 144 -8.99 2.73 30.49
C ALA A 144 -8.91 3.48 31.86
N ALA A 145 -7.86 4.27 32.05
CA ALA A 145 -7.69 5.11 33.25
C ALA A 145 -8.78 6.20 33.34
N ALA A 146 -9.12 6.84 32.20
CA ALA A 146 -10.18 7.84 32.16
C ALA A 146 -11.58 7.25 32.44
N SER A 147 -11.85 6.05 31.94
CA SER A 147 -13.13 5.36 32.20
C SER A 147 -13.26 4.90 33.66
N ALA A 148 -12.15 4.47 34.29
CA ALA A 148 -12.12 4.11 35.69
C ALA A 148 -12.37 5.33 36.60
N ALA A 149 -11.75 6.50 36.28
CA ALA A 149 -11.96 7.73 37.00
C ALA A 149 -13.41 8.26 36.87
N HIS A 150 -14.06 8.06 35.71
CA HIS A 150 -15.47 8.43 35.51
C HIS A 150 -16.42 7.53 36.31
N ALA A 151 -16.12 6.24 36.41
CA ALA A 151 -16.90 5.28 37.20
C ALA A 151 -16.79 5.54 38.70
N GLU A 152 -15.61 5.98 39.23
CA GLU A 152 -15.44 6.37 40.62
C GLU A 152 -16.15 7.69 40.92
N ALA A 153 -16.19 8.65 39.96
CA ALA A 153 -16.92 9.89 40.13
C ALA A 153 -18.45 9.70 40.19
N GLU A 154 -19.01 8.78 39.35
CA GLU A 154 -20.43 8.43 39.40
C GLU A 154 -20.81 7.68 40.69
N ALA A 155 -19.94 6.78 41.17
CA ALA A 155 -20.17 6.06 42.43
C ALA A 155 -20.14 6.99 43.65
N ASN A 156 -19.35 8.05 43.60
CA ASN A 156 -19.27 9.03 44.70
C ASN A 156 -20.42 10.04 44.67
N ALA A 157 -20.95 10.36 43.48
CA ALA A 157 -22.17 11.20 43.35
C ALA A 157 -23.45 10.51 43.79
N ALA A 158 -23.54 9.16 43.67
CA ALA A 158 -24.68 8.36 44.11
C ALA A 158 -24.73 8.15 45.64
N ALA A 159 -23.62 8.42 46.36
CA ALA A 159 -23.55 8.25 47.81
C ALA A 159 -24.00 9.48 48.62
N GLU A 160 -24.20 10.64 47.99
CA GLU A 160 -24.53 11.89 48.65
C GLU A 160 -26.01 12.30 48.59
N GLU A 161 -26.88 11.49 47.99
CA GLU A 161 -28.31 11.79 47.86
C GLU A 161 -29.19 10.80 48.64
N THR A 162 -29.00 10.77 49.97
CA THR A 162 -29.97 10.14 50.87
C THR A 162 -30.17 10.93 52.13
N VAL A 163 -30.99 11.95 52.07
CA VAL A 163 -31.68 12.47 53.28
C VAL A 163 -33.12 12.74 52.89
N PRO A 164 -34.10 12.18 53.62
CA PRO A 164 -35.53 12.29 53.28
C PRO A 164 -36.15 13.52 54.00
N ASP A 165 -36.95 14.27 53.28
CA ASP A 165 -38.00 15.08 53.93
C ASP A 165 -39.25 15.19 53.05
N GLU A 166 -40.25 14.67 53.58
CA GLU A 166 -41.70 14.88 53.72
C GLU A 166 -42.43 15.71 52.65
N ALA A 167 -43.45 15.06 52.10
CA ALA A 167 -44.53 15.59 51.25
C ALA A 167 -45.43 16.59 52.04
N PRO A 168 -46.43 17.35 51.49
CA PRO A 168 -47.37 16.84 50.49
C PRO A 168 -47.99 17.88 49.49
N ALA A 169 -48.70 17.33 48.49
CA ALA A 169 -49.92 17.81 47.81
C ALA A 169 -49.85 19.05 46.90
N GLU A 170 -50.21 18.97 45.70
CA GLU A 170 -51.47 18.94 44.97
C GLU A 170 -51.25 19.00 43.45
N ALA A 171 -51.90 18.14 42.76
CA ALA A 171 -52.22 18.25 41.33
C ALA A 171 -53.35 19.31 41.14
N PRO A 172 -53.83 19.66 39.92
CA PRO A 172 -53.62 19.05 38.60
C PRO A 172 -53.67 20.05 37.41
N VAL A 173 -53.68 19.47 36.20
CA VAL A 173 -54.31 20.00 34.92
C VAL A 173 -53.37 20.83 34.03
N GLU A 174 -53.13 20.62 32.82
CA GLU A 174 -53.75 20.09 31.60
C GLU A 174 -52.71 19.97 30.49
N ALA A 175 -52.79 18.91 29.73
CA ALA A 175 -52.37 18.92 28.36
C ALA A 175 -53.45 19.64 27.51
N PRO A 176 -53.38 19.96 26.26
CA PRO A 176 -52.72 19.18 25.18
C PRO A 176 -52.23 20.01 23.94
N VAL A 177 -51.75 19.27 22.92
CA VAL A 177 -51.92 19.48 21.45
C VAL A 177 -50.95 20.49 20.81
N GLU A 178 -50.24 20.26 19.76
CA GLU A 178 -50.41 19.57 18.48
C GLU A 178 -49.09 19.55 17.72
N ALA A 179 -48.79 18.50 17.04
CA ALA A 179 -48.03 18.52 15.80
C ALA A 179 -48.98 19.03 14.68
N PRO A 180 -48.57 19.50 13.55
CA PRO A 180 -48.05 18.64 12.51
C PRO A 180 -47.11 19.33 11.47
N VAL A 181 -46.34 18.48 10.75
CA VAL A 181 -46.27 18.28 9.28
C VAL A 181 -45.89 19.47 8.41
N GLU A 182 -44.81 19.35 7.66
CA GLU A 182 -44.85 19.21 6.20
C GLU A 182 -43.41 19.20 5.61
N ALA A 183 -43.07 18.14 4.95
CA ALA A 183 -42.35 18.19 3.70
C ALA A 183 -43.38 18.53 2.60
N PRO A 184 -43.10 19.05 1.44
CA PRO A 184 -42.38 18.31 0.41
C PRO A 184 -41.72 19.14 -0.71
N ALA A 185 -41.20 18.38 -1.65
CA ALA A 185 -41.17 18.53 -3.12
C ALA A 185 -40.02 19.36 -3.69
N GLU A 186 -39.15 18.65 -4.48
CA GLU A 186 -39.29 18.48 -5.93
C GLU A 186 -39.14 19.75 -6.73
N ASP A 187 -38.16 19.77 -7.58
CA ASP A 187 -38.34 19.84 -9.04
C ASP A 187 -36.95 19.98 -9.70
N SER A 188 -36.54 19.02 -10.43
CA SER A 188 -36.64 18.79 -11.85
C SER A 188 -35.87 19.79 -12.72
N ASN A 189 -35.10 19.15 -13.60
CA ASN A 189 -34.95 19.49 -15.03
C ASN A 189 -33.86 20.54 -15.37
N GLU A 190 -32.98 20.36 -16.29
CA GLU A 190 -33.11 19.95 -17.69
C GLU A 190 -31.69 19.77 -18.29
N GLU A 191 -31.48 18.73 -19.03
CA GLU A 191 -30.61 18.77 -20.21
C GLU A 191 -31.25 19.71 -21.27
N PRO A 192 -30.46 20.35 -22.12
CA PRO A 192 -30.41 19.84 -23.47
C PRO A 192 -29.05 19.95 -24.19
N THR A 193 -28.69 18.87 -24.81
CA THR A 193 -28.40 18.65 -26.24
C THR A 193 -27.82 19.80 -27.07
N ALA A 194 -26.78 19.40 -27.78
CA ALA A 194 -26.55 19.48 -29.22
C ALA A 194 -25.65 20.57 -29.80
N SER A 195 -24.71 20.00 -30.53
CA SER A 195 -24.28 20.39 -31.89
C SER A 195 -23.40 21.64 -32.09
N ALA A 196 -22.19 21.40 -32.44
CA ALA A 196 -21.62 21.58 -33.78
C ALA A 196 -20.18 21.03 -33.80
#